data_d9fa98c7785663beff4964df0f3b1b99
#
_entry.id   d9fa98c7785663beff4964df0f3b1b99
#
_cell.length_a   1.000
_cell.length_b   1.000
_cell.length_c   1.000
_cell.angle_alpha   90.00
_cell.angle_beta   90.00
_cell.angle_gamma   90.00
#
_symmetry.space_group_name_H-M   'P 1'
#
loop_
_entity.id
_entity.type
_entity.pdbx_description
1 polymer ?
#
loop_
_entity_poly.entity_id
_entity_poly.type
_entity_poly.pdbx_seq_one_letter_code
_entity_poly.pdbx_strand_id
1 'polypeptide(L)'
;MIELSPLARPYAKAVFSAALDAGTQKELAEQLELLSAVSQTNEVSSLIEDPELSKEKIARTIINITEGEIGELAKKMLELLAENKRLNLIEAINLSYQELLEQHNKTSSIIVNVANQPSDDNKKIIVEKLLAAHGEGSNIEFSEDPSIMGGLSIKIGDETLDLSIKGKVKKLVNQLNF
;
A
#
# COMPACT_ATOMS: atom_id res chain seq x y z
N MET A 1 -26.52 5.77 -4.87
CA MET A 1 -25.47 4.74 -4.70
C MET A 1 -25.04 4.78 -3.25
N ILE A 2 -25.23 3.69 -2.51
CA ILE A 2 -24.70 3.57 -1.15
C ILE A 2 -23.18 3.43 -1.32
N GLU A 3 -22.40 4.35 -0.77
CA GLU A 3 -20.96 4.20 -0.75
C GLU A 3 -20.59 2.95 0.07
N LEU A 4 -20.21 1.88 -0.61
CA LEU A 4 -19.76 0.62 0.01
C LEU A 4 -18.35 0.73 0.61
N SER A 5 -17.61 1.79 0.26
CA SER A 5 -16.25 2.06 0.70
C SER A 5 -16.07 2.07 2.23
N PRO A 6 -16.93 2.70 3.05
CA PRO A 6 -16.76 2.67 4.51
C PRO A 6 -16.88 1.26 5.12
N LEU A 7 -17.71 0.39 4.52
CA LEU A 7 -17.90 -0.99 4.97
C LEU A 7 -16.77 -1.92 4.49
N ALA A 8 -16.15 -1.61 3.36
CA ALA A 8 -15.05 -2.39 2.78
C ALA A 8 -13.70 -2.11 3.46
N ARG A 9 -13.45 -0.88 3.92
CA ARG A 9 -12.17 -0.45 4.53
C ARG A 9 -11.66 -1.35 5.66
N PRO A 10 -12.47 -1.78 6.65
CA PRO A 10 -11.96 -2.66 7.71
C PRO A 10 -11.48 -4.01 7.17
N TYR A 11 -12.16 -4.57 6.17
CA TYR A 11 -11.74 -5.81 5.51
C TYR A 11 -10.43 -5.61 4.73
N ALA A 12 -10.34 -4.55 3.93
CA ALA A 12 -9.12 -4.22 3.19
C ALA A 12 -7.92 -4.02 4.12
N LYS A 13 -8.09 -3.30 5.24
CA LYS A 13 -7.03 -3.11 6.24
C LYS A 13 -6.58 -4.41 6.89
N ALA A 14 -7.53 -5.28 7.29
CA ALA A 14 -7.21 -6.55 7.93
C ALA A 14 -6.43 -7.47 6.98
N VAL A 15 -6.88 -7.57 5.74
CA VAL A 15 -6.24 -8.40 4.71
C VAL A 15 -4.89 -7.81 4.29
N PHE A 16 -4.76 -6.47 4.22
CA PHE A 16 -3.49 -5.80 3.94
C PHE A 16 -2.47 -6.04 5.05
N SER A 17 -2.87 -5.94 6.33
CA SER A 17 -1.98 -6.23 7.45
C SER A 17 -1.49 -7.67 7.42
N ALA A 18 -2.38 -8.64 7.17
CA ALA A 18 -2.01 -10.05 7.05
C ALA A 18 -1.07 -10.31 5.86
N ALA A 19 -1.28 -9.62 4.75
CA ALA A 19 -0.40 -9.71 3.59
C ALA A 19 0.97 -9.07 3.85
N LEU A 20 1.01 -8.00 4.65
CA LEU A 20 2.26 -7.35 5.07
C LEU A 20 3.10 -8.29 5.92
N ASP A 21 2.48 -8.96 6.91
CA ASP A 21 3.14 -9.93 7.78
C ASP A 21 3.66 -11.15 7.00
N ALA A 22 2.96 -11.54 5.93
CA ALA A 22 3.36 -12.66 5.07
C ALA A 22 4.31 -12.25 3.91
N GLY A 23 4.52 -10.96 3.66
CA GLY A 23 5.33 -10.47 2.54
C GLY A 23 4.69 -10.67 1.16
N THR A 24 3.37 -10.85 1.08
CA THR A 24 2.61 -11.21 -0.14
C THR A 24 1.70 -10.09 -0.66
N GLN A 25 2.01 -8.83 -0.37
CA GLN A 25 1.13 -7.69 -0.67
C GLN A 25 0.80 -7.54 -2.15
N LYS A 26 1.79 -7.71 -3.03
CA LYS A 26 1.62 -7.57 -4.48
C LYS A 26 0.83 -8.75 -5.06
N GLU A 27 1.17 -9.95 -4.63
CA GLU A 27 0.48 -11.17 -5.06
C GLU A 27 -1.00 -11.12 -4.67
N LEU A 28 -1.31 -10.68 -3.44
CA LEU A 28 -2.68 -10.54 -2.99
C LEU A 28 -3.44 -9.43 -3.75
N ALA A 29 -2.76 -8.36 -4.17
CA ALA A 29 -3.36 -7.31 -5.00
C ALA A 29 -3.87 -7.89 -6.34
N GLU A 30 -3.05 -8.71 -7.01
CA GLU A 30 -3.42 -9.39 -8.26
C GLU A 30 -4.59 -10.35 -8.04
N GLN A 31 -4.58 -11.10 -6.94
CA GLN A 31 -5.68 -12.01 -6.58
C GLN A 31 -6.99 -11.27 -6.30
N LEU A 32 -6.94 -10.11 -5.62
CA LEU A 32 -8.12 -9.28 -5.36
C LEU A 32 -8.67 -8.65 -6.65
N GLU A 33 -7.81 -8.27 -7.57
CA GLU A 33 -8.21 -7.76 -8.88
C GLU A 33 -8.95 -8.86 -9.68
N LEU A 34 -8.41 -10.08 -9.72
CA LEU A 34 -9.06 -11.22 -10.34
C LEU A 34 -10.44 -11.49 -9.70
N LEU A 35 -10.52 -11.55 -8.37
CA LEU A 35 -11.77 -11.75 -7.66
C LEU A 35 -12.80 -10.65 -7.94
N SER A 36 -12.34 -9.40 -8.05
CA SER A 36 -13.19 -8.27 -8.43
C SER A 36 -13.73 -8.45 -9.84
N ALA A 37 -12.87 -8.80 -10.80
CA ALA A 37 -13.28 -9.06 -12.19
C ALA A 37 -14.30 -10.21 -12.29
N VAL A 38 -14.07 -11.32 -11.60
CA VAL A 38 -15.00 -12.46 -11.55
C VAL A 38 -16.33 -12.06 -10.92
N SER A 39 -16.32 -11.29 -9.84
CA SER A 39 -17.55 -10.86 -9.15
C SER A 39 -18.41 -9.90 -9.98
N GLN A 40 -17.81 -9.20 -10.93
CA GLN A 40 -18.51 -8.27 -11.85
C GLN A 40 -19.09 -8.95 -13.09
N THR A 41 -18.79 -10.23 -13.34
CA THR A 41 -19.44 -10.96 -14.43
C THR A 41 -20.94 -11.06 -14.19
N ASN A 42 -21.75 -11.00 -15.26
CA ASN A 42 -23.21 -11.02 -15.15
C ASN A 42 -23.70 -12.25 -14.40
N GLU A 43 -23.06 -13.40 -14.62
CA GLU A 43 -23.39 -14.67 -13.99
C GLU A 43 -23.17 -14.64 -12.49
N VAL A 44 -21.99 -14.19 -12.04
CA VAL A 44 -21.61 -14.16 -10.61
C VAL A 44 -22.33 -13.04 -9.87
N SER A 45 -22.46 -11.86 -10.48
CA SER A 45 -23.22 -10.74 -9.91
C SER A 45 -24.66 -11.12 -9.63
N SER A 46 -25.34 -11.77 -10.56
CA SER A 46 -26.72 -12.27 -10.38
C SER A 46 -26.83 -13.25 -9.22
N LEU A 47 -25.83 -14.15 -9.06
CA LEU A 47 -25.79 -15.10 -7.93
C LEU A 47 -25.55 -14.39 -6.59
N ILE A 48 -24.68 -13.36 -6.58
CA ILE A 48 -24.40 -12.59 -5.37
C ILE A 48 -25.65 -11.81 -4.90
N GLU A 49 -26.45 -11.31 -5.83
CA GLU A 49 -27.66 -10.54 -5.54
C GLU A 49 -28.85 -11.42 -5.17
N ASP A 50 -28.86 -12.69 -5.53
CA ASP A 50 -29.97 -13.62 -5.24
C ASP A 50 -30.09 -13.89 -3.73
N PRO A 51 -31.21 -13.52 -3.09
CA PRO A 51 -31.41 -13.72 -1.66
C PRO A 51 -31.70 -15.19 -1.29
N GLU A 52 -32.13 -16.03 -2.25
CA GLU A 52 -32.45 -17.43 -2.01
C GLU A 52 -31.22 -18.33 -1.98
N LEU A 53 -30.10 -17.87 -2.57
CA LEU A 53 -28.87 -18.63 -2.62
C LEU A 53 -28.04 -18.46 -1.35
N SER A 54 -27.49 -19.58 -0.85
CA SER A 54 -26.54 -19.56 0.26
C SER A 54 -25.25 -18.87 -0.19
N LYS A 55 -24.83 -17.85 0.55
CA LYS A 55 -23.62 -17.07 0.25
C LYS A 55 -22.36 -17.92 0.37
N GLU A 56 -22.38 -18.94 1.22
CA GLU A 56 -21.28 -19.92 1.35
C GLU A 56 -21.13 -20.77 0.09
N LYS A 57 -22.27 -21.15 -0.55
CA LYS A 57 -22.21 -21.87 -1.83
C LYS A 57 -21.64 -20.99 -2.94
N ILE A 58 -22.04 -19.71 -2.98
CA ILE A 58 -21.51 -18.75 -3.96
C ILE A 58 -20.00 -18.56 -3.76
N ALA A 59 -19.54 -18.36 -2.52
CA ALA A 59 -18.12 -18.24 -2.23
C ALA A 59 -17.33 -19.47 -2.68
N ARG A 60 -17.82 -20.68 -2.39
CA ARG A 60 -17.20 -21.92 -2.88
C ARG A 60 -17.16 -22.01 -4.39
N THR A 61 -18.20 -21.56 -5.07
CA THR A 61 -18.22 -21.53 -6.54
C THR A 61 -17.15 -20.55 -7.07
N ILE A 62 -17.03 -19.36 -6.48
CA ILE A 62 -15.97 -18.40 -6.84
C ILE A 62 -14.59 -19.01 -6.61
N ILE A 63 -14.36 -19.65 -5.44
CA ILE A 63 -13.09 -20.31 -5.11
C ILE A 63 -12.77 -21.42 -6.13
N ASN A 64 -13.75 -22.21 -6.55
CA ASN A 64 -13.55 -23.29 -7.53
C ASN A 64 -13.23 -22.73 -8.94
N ILE A 65 -13.88 -21.62 -9.34
CA ILE A 65 -13.59 -20.96 -10.62
C ILE A 65 -12.17 -20.38 -10.66
N THR A 66 -11.69 -19.89 -9.51
CA THR A 66 -10.37 -19.28 -9.36
C THR A 66 -9.33 -20.24 -8.76
N GLU A 67 -9.61 -21.57 -8.82
CA GLU A 67 -8.73 -22.58 -8.24
C GLU A 67 -7.34 -22.53 -8.88
N GLY A 68 -6.30 -22.44 -8.01
CA GLY A 68 -4.90 -22.31 -8.42
C GLY A 68 -4.41 -20.87 -8.63
N GLU A 69 -5.31 -19.88 -8.73
CA GLU A 69 -4.95 -18.48 -8.94
C GLU A 69 -5.06 -17.62 -7.67
N ILE A 70 -5.80 -18.11 -6.65
CA ILE A 70 -5.96 -17.42 -5.37
C ILE A 70 -5.32 -18.20 -4.23
N GLY A 71 -4.62 -17.46 -3.35
CA GLY A 71 -3.98 -18.00 -2.14
C GLY A 71 -4.95 -18.18 -0.96
N GLU A 72 -4.44 -18.79 0.11
CA GLU A 72 -5.22 -19.07 1.32
C GLU A 72 -5.80 -17.82 1.99
N LEU A 73 -5.10 -16.67 1.90
CA LEU A 73 -5.56 -15.43 2.49
C LEU A 73 -6.80 -14.88 1.75
N ALA A 74 -6.79 -14.94 0.42
CA ALA A 74 -7.92 -14.54 -0.41
C ALA A 74 -9.14 -15.47 -0.20
N LYS A 75 -8.92 -16.80 -0.08
CA LYS A 75 -9.98 -17.77 0.23
C LYS A 75 -10.63 -17.48 1.57
N LYS A 76 -9.86 -17.28 2.63
CA LYS A 76 -10.37 -16.93 3.97
C LYS A 76 -11.16 -15.64 3.97
N MET A 77 -10.70 -14.65 3.20
CA MET A 77 -11.47 -13.40 3.03
C MET A 77 -12.83 -13.66 2.39
N LEU A 78 -12.90 -14.45 1.31
CA LEU A 78 -14.17 -14.80 0.66
C LEU A 78 -15.11 -15.54 1.60
N GLU A 79 -14.62 -16.51 2.36
CA GLU A 79 -15.40 -17.24 3.35
C GLU A 79 -15.99 -16.29 4.39
N LEU A 80 -15.16 -15.40 4.95
CA LEU A 80 -15.59 -14.38 5.92
C LEU A 80 -16.65 -13.42 5.34
N LEU A 81 -16.50 -13.03 4.07
CA LEU A 81 -17.49 -12.19 3.39
C LEU A 81 -18.80 -12.94 3.17
N ALA A 82 -18.76 -14.24 2.87
CA ALA A 82 -19.94 -15.07 2.72
C ALA A 82 -20.71 -15.23 4.05
N GLU A 83 -20.00 -15.54 5.14
CA GLU A 83 -20.58 -15.64 6.49
C GLU A 83 -21.29 -14.35 6.90
N ASN A 84 -20.69 -13.20 6.56
CA ASN A 84 -21.28 -11.88 6.86
C ASN A 84 -22.31 -11.42 5.80
N LYS A 85 -22.59 -12.23 4.76
CA LYS A 85 -23.48 -11.88 3.64
C LYS A 85 -23.05 -10.59 2.91
N ARG A 86 -21.75 -10.41 2.74
CA ARG A 86 -21.11 -9.17 2.20
C ARG A 86 -20.23 -9.44 0.97
N LEU A 87 -20.55 -10.46 0.18
CA LEU A 87 -19.82 -10.74 -1.08
C LEU A 87 -19.87 -9.57 -2.07
N ASN A 88 -20.89 -8.72 -2.00
CA ASN A 88 -21.01 -7.50 -2.79
C ASN A 88 -19.94 -6.43 -2.48
N LEU A 89 -19.13 -6.62 -1.44
CA LEU A 89 -18.03 -5.69 -1.10
C LEU A 89 -16.71 -6.02 -1.79
N ILE A 90 -16.60 -7.13 -2.54
CA ILE A 90 -15.34 -7.57 -3.15
C ILE A 90 -14.67 -6.45 -3.97
N GLU A 91 -15.43 -5.78 -4.84
CA GLU A 91 -14.94 -4.64 -5.64
C GLU A 91 -14.44 -3.49 -4.76
N ALA A 92 -15.24 -3.07 -3.78
CA ALA A 92 -14.88 -1.97 -2.87
C ALA A 92 -13.67 -2.31 -1.99
N ILE A 93 -13.51 -3.60 -1.63
CA ILE A 93 -12.33 -4.09 -0.90
C ILE A 93 -11.10 -4.02 -1.79
N ASN A 94 -11.18 -4.45 -3.06
CA ASN A 94 -10.09 -4.34 -4.01
C ASN A 94 -9.63 -2.89 -4.15
N LEU A 95 -10.55 -1.95 -4.41
CA LEU A 95 -10.21 -0.52 -4.52
C LEU A 95 -9.52 0.02 -3.25
N SER A 96 -10.09 -0.29 -2.07
CA SER A 96 -9.49 0.14 -0.80
C SER A 96 -8.14 -0.51 -0.53
N TYR A 97 -7.91 -1.74 -0.99
CA TYR A 97 -6.62 -2.44 -0.88
C TYR A 97 -5.56 -1.79 -1.77
N GLN A 98 -5.92 -1.45 -3.01
CA GLN A 98 -5.02 -0.75 -3.94
C GLN A 98 -4.59 0.62 -3.37
N GLU A 99 -5.53 1.38 -2.78
CA GLU A 99 -5.20 2.64 -2.09
C GLU A 99 -4.18 2.43 -0.95
N LEU A 100 -4.36 1.38 -0.13
CA LEU A 100 -3.44 1.04 0.97
C LEU A 100 -2.06 0.63 0.44
N LEU A 101 -2.02 -0.15 -0.64
CA LEU A 101 -0.78 -0.58 -1.29
C LEU A 101 -0.01 0.61 -1.87
N GLU A 102 -0.70 1.54 -2.53
CA GLU A 102 -0.09 2.77 -3.03
C GLU A 102 0.46 3.65 -1.90
N GLN A 103 -0.31 3.83 -0.83
CA GLN A 103 0.15 4.59 0.34
C GLN A 103 1.39 3.95 0.96
N HIS A 104 1.39 2.63 1.12
CA HIS A 104 2.54 1.90 1.64
C HIS A 104 3.77 2.05 0.73
N ASN A 105 3.60 1.94 -0.59
CA ASN A 105 4.68 2.10 -1.56
C ASN A 105 5.24 3.54 -1.56
N LYS A 106 4.39 4.57 -1.44
CA LYS A 106 4.81 5.97 -1.32
C LYS A 106 5.61 6.22 -0.04
N THR A 107 5.19 5.65 1.08
CA THR A 107 5.88 5.77 2.36
C THR A 107 7.22 5.03 2.36
N SER A 108 7.32 3.96 1.60
CA SER A 108 8.56 3.18 1.44
C SER A 108 9.55 3.77 0.43
N SER A 109 9.16 4.82 -0.31
CA SER A 109 10.05 5.52 -1.24
C SER A 109 10.72 6.68 -0.54
N ILE A 110 12.05 6.61 -0.45
CA ILE A 110 12.90 7.62 0.19
C ILE A 110 13.75 8.30 -0.89
N ILE A 111 13.56 9.60 -1.09
CA ILE A 111 14.38 10.39 -2.02
C ILE A 111 15.36 11.22 -1.21
N VAL A 112 16.65 10.98 -1.44
CA VAL A 112 17.75 11.73 -0.81
C VAL A 112 18.28 12.76 -1.80
N ASN A 113 17.89 14.03 -1.62
CA ASN A 113 18.40 15.13 -2.44
C ASN A 113 19.75 15.60 -1.86
N VAL A 114 20.76 15.70 -2.69
CA VAL A 114 22.12 16.08 -2.34
C VAL A 114 22.62 17.19 -3.25
N ALA A 115 23.49 18.06 -2.75
CA ALA A 115 24.08 19.14 -3.56
C ALA A 115 25.00 18.61 -4.66
N ASN A 116 25.79 17.56 -4.35
CA ASN A 116 26.66 16.82 -5.24
C ASN A 116 26.61 15.36 -4.86
N GLN A 117 26.85 14.45 -5.80
CA GLN A 117 26.86 13.01 -5.50
C GLN A 117 27.86 12.69 -4.38
N PRO A 118 27.42 12.08 -3.29
CA PRO A 118 28.30 11.67 -2.22
C PRO A 118 29.20 10.51 -2.69
N SER A 119 30.37 10.36 -2.08
CA SER A 119 31.25 9.21 -2.29
C SER A 119 30.50 7.90 -1.93
N ASP A 120 30.93 6.79 -2.53
CA ASP A 120 30.29 5.48 -2.33
C ASP A 120 30.23 5.08 -0.85
N ASP A 121 31.24 5.43 -0.06
CA ASP A 121 31.25 5.16 1.39
C ASP A 121 30.19 5.98 2.13
N ASN A 122 30.03 7.26 1.79
CA ASN A 122 28.98 8.10 2.37
C ASN A 122 27.58 7.66 1.94
N LYS A 123 27.40 7.21 0.69
CA LYS A 123 26.13 6.62 0.22
C LYS A 123 25.76 5.41 1.07
N LYS A 124 26.70 4.49 1.31
CA LYS A 124 26.47 3.30 2.14
C LYS A 124 26.00 3.66 3.55
N ILE A 125 26.70 4.60 4.21
CA ILE A 125 26.34 5.04 5.57
C ILE A 125 24.94 5.67 5.62
N ILE A 126 24.57 6.47 4.60
CA ILE A 126 23.24 7.09 4.52
C ILE A 126 22.18 6.00 4.31
N VAL A 127 22.42 5.06 3.38
CA VAL A 127 21.51 3.95 3.09
C VAL A 127 21.30 3.07 4.32
N GLU A 128 22.36 2.65 5.00
CA GLU A 128 22.27 1.83 6.22
C GLU A 128 21.44 2.52 7.32
N LYS A 129 21.66 3.80 7.55
CA LYS A 129 20.90 4.56 8.56
C LYS A 129 19.43 4.71 8.16
N LEU A 130 19.13 4.92 6.89
CA LEU A 130 17.76 5.04 6.41
C LEU A 130 17.03 3.70 6.45
N LEU A 131 17.67 2.61 6.05
CA LEU A 131 17.10 1.26 6.14
C LEU A 131 16.86 0.85 7.60
N ALA A 132 17.79 1.17 8.51
CA ALA A 132 17.61 0.90 9.95
C ALA A 132 16.45 1.68 10.57
N ALA A 133 16.15 2.90 10.06
CA ALA A 133 15.07 3.75 10.58
C ALA A 133 13.71 3.46 9.95
N HIS A 134 13.67 3.06 8.68
CA HIS A 134 12.42 2.96 7.88
C HIS A 134 12.13 1.55 7.35
N GLY A 135 12.98 0.58 7.66
CA GLY A 135 12.84 -0.83 7.25
C GLY A 135 13.62 -1.20 5.99
N GLU A 136 14.06 -2.46 5.92
CA GLU A 136 14.91 -2.99 4.84
C GLU A 136 14.22 -3.00 3.45
N GLY A 137 12.89 -2.89 3.41
CA GLY A 137 12.10 -2.84 2.17
C GLY A 137 12.00 -1.45 1.52
N SER A 138 12.63 -0.41 2.10
CA SER A 138 12.54 0.95 1.56
C SER A 138 13.38 1.11 0.29
N ASN A 139 12.78 1.71 -0.74
CA ASN A 139 13.50 2.09 -1.96
C ASN A 139 14.15 3.46 -1.76
N ILE A 140 15.49 3.52 -1.81
CA ILE A 140 16.26 4.76 -1.59
C ILE A 140 16.84 5.22 -2.91
N GLU A 141 16.44 6.41 -3.35
CA GLU A 141 16.90 7.06 -4.57
C GLU A 141 17.67 8.34 -4.23
N PHE A 142 18.86 8.51 -4.83
CA PHE A 142 19.65 9.72 -4.71
C PHE A 142 19.40 10.64 -5.90
N SER A 143 18.99 11.88 -5.61
CA SER A 143 18.76 12.92 -6.62
C SER A 143 19.70 14.10 -6.36
N GLU A 144 20.28 14.65 -7.42
CA GLU A 144 21.08 15.88 -7.33
C GLU A 144 20.16 17.10 -7.39
N ASP A 145 20.27 17.96 -6.38
CA ASP A 145 19.60 19.25 -6.34
C ASP A 145 20.62 20.36 -6.08
N PRO A 146 21.05 21.08 -7.15
CA PRO A 146 22.01 22.18 -7.00
C PRO A 146 21.52 23.34 -6.14
N SER A 147 20.22 23.41 -5.84
CA SER A 147 19.65 24.45 -4.95
C SER A 147 20.02 24.23 -3.48
N ILE A 148 20.48 23.03 -3.14
CA ILE A 148 21.00 22.66 -1.83
C ILE A 148 22.48 23.07 -1.78
N MET A 149 22.81 24.13 -1.03
CA MET A 149 24.19 24.65 -0.91
C MET A 149 25.18 23.67 -0.26
N GLY A 150 24.69 22.55 0.30
CA GLY A 150 25.43 21.50 1.00
C GLY A 150 24.57 20.80 2.02
N GLY A 151 25.02 19.60 2.44
CA GLY A 151 24.19 18.70 3.25
C GLY A 151 23.23 17.89 2.39
N LEU A 152 22.11 17.47 2.96
CA LEU A 152 21.10 16.65 2.26
C LEU A 152 19.68 17.00 2.73
N SER A 153 18.71 16.71 1.89
CA SER A 153 17.29 16.76 2.21
C SER A 153 16.68 15.37 1.91
N ILE A 154 15.97 14.81 2.86
CA ILE A 154 15.38 13.47 2.75
C ILE A 154 13.88 13.65 2.63
N LYS A 155 13.29 13.12 1.55
CA LYS A 155 11.85 13.10 1.35
C LYS A 155 11.36 11.66 1.50
N ILE A 156 10.37 11.45 2.39
CA ILE A 156 9.77 10.16 2.70
C ILE A 156 8.25 10.33 2.52
N GLY A 157 7.72 9.84 1.39
CA GLY A 157 6.34 10.11 1.05
C GLY A 157 6.05 11.61 0.95
N ASP A 158 5.18 12.13 1.80
CA ASP A 158 4.81 13.55 1.87
C ASP A 158 5.63 14.36 2.88
N GLU A 159 6.43 13.69 3.71
CA GLU A 159 7.30 14.34 4.70
C GLU A 159 8.66 14.66 4.11
N THR A 160 9.22 15.84 4.51
CA THR A 160 10.56 16.27 4.09
C THR A 160 11.38 16.65 5.32
N LEU A 161 12.49 15.95 5.52
CA LEU A 161 13.50 16.26 6.52
C LEU A 161 14.64 17.04 5.87
N ASP A 162 14.67 18.36 6.08
CA ASP A 162 15.72 19.25 5.54
C ASP A 162 16.90 19.34 6.50
N LEU A 163 18.00 18.67 6.13
CA LEU A 163 19.30 18.71 6.82
C LEU A 163 20.33 19.54 6.03
N SER A 164 19.88 20.34 5.06
CA SER A 164 20.75 21.20 4.26
C SER A 164 21.31 22.37 5.06
N ILE A 165 22.46 22.90 4.61
CA ILE A 165 23.07 24.12 5.18
C ILE A 165 22.08 25.28 5.02
N LYS A 166 21.43 25.40 3.89
CA LYS A 166 20.40 26.42 3.59
C LYS A 166 19.23 26.37 4.60
N GLY A 167 18.71 25.17 4.88
CA GLY A 167 17.65 24.98 5.88
C GLY A 167 18.09 25.35 7.29
N LYS A 168 19.30 24.98 7.67
CA LYS A 168 19.88 25.36 8.99
C LYS A 168 20.05 26.88 9.12
N VAL A 169 20.57 27.54 8.09
CA VAL A 169 20.72 29.02 8.09
C VAL A 169 19.35 29.67 8.18
N LYS A 170 18.37 29.24 7.41
CA LYS A 170 17.00 29.76 7.47
C LYS A 170 16.36 29.61 8.85
N LYS A 171 16.57 28.46 9.52
CA LYS A 171 16.12 28.26 10.90
C LYS A 171 16.77 29.22 11.86
N LEU A 172 18.10 29.45 11.74
CA LEU A 172 18.85 30.41 12.59
C LEU A 172 18.34 31.85 12.38
N VAL A 173 18.15 32.28 11.13
CA VAL A 173 17.63 33.63 10.84
C VAL A 173 16.22 33.81 11.44
N ASN A 174 15.35 32.80 11.31
CA ASN A 174 14.01 32.85 11.89
C ASN A 174 14.02 32.87 13.44
N GLN A 175 15.02 32.27 14.07
CA GLN A 175 15.20 32.32 15.54
C GLN A 175 15.79 33.64 16.04
N LEU A 176 16.50 34.37 15.19
CA LEU A 176 17.11 35.68 15.52
C LEU A 176 16.19 36.86 15.20
N ASN A 177 15.21 36.68 14.34
CA ASN A 177 14.18 37.69 14.04
C ASN A 177 13.01 37.52 15.02
N PHE A 178 13.14 38.13 16.20
CA PHE A 178 12.04 38.43 17.10
C PHE A 178 11.37 39.73 16.70
#